data_5bac22d52fd90e43c976aa11342c9ace
#
_entry.id   5bac22d52fd90e43c976aa11342c9ace
#
_cell.length_a   1.000
_cell.length_b   1.000
_cell.length_c   1.000
_cell.angle_alpha   90.00
_cell.angle_beta   90.00
_cell.angle_gamma   90.00
#
_symmetry.space_group_name_H-M   'P 1'
#
loop_
_entity.id
_entity.type
_entity.pdbx_description
1 polymer ?
#
loop_
_entity_poly.entity_id
_entity_poly.type
_entity_poly.pdbx_seq_one_letter_code
_entity_poly.pdbx_strand_id
1 'polypeptide(L)'
;LGANPTTMAFGDVPSALQTGVIDGLLTSLGGFNATKEQAPYFTVAGINGIVGDYYFIAAGNKWWNTLKKDQQAALQDIIVNDFIPYQKAINFCNDKRMVDMYQVTDKSKPGIYIFNEAESAALNAAEGGATTKWIKSKVDDAGDKLADQFIAEAKQLVKANPLGSSALEKTDCSAFAKDFNKYKKAKKRL
;
A
#
# COMPACT_ATOMS: atom_id res chain seq x y z
N LEU A 1 -2.26 -6.92 19.64
CA LEU A 1 -3.56 -7.46 19.19
C LEU A 1 -3.69 -8.98 19.41
N GLY A 2 -2.64 -9.65 19.92
CA GLY A 2 -2.69 -11.08 20.28
C GLY A 2 -2.47 -12.07 19.15
N ALA A 3 -2.19 -11.62 17.93
CA ALA A 3 -1.82 -12.50 16.83
C ALA A 3 -0.38 -13.00 17.00
N ASN A 4 -0.11 -14.21 16.51
CA ASN A 4 1.23 -14.78 16.44
C ASN A 4 1.77 -14.66 15.01
N PRO A 5 2.57 -13.63 14.70
CA PRO A 5 2.99 -13.37 13.32
C PRO A 5 4.07 -14.39 12.88
N THR A 6 3.96 -14.83 11.64
CA THR A 6 5.00 -15.58 10.94
C THR A 6 5.31 -14.95 9.60
N THR A 7 6.52 -15.13 9.11
CA THR A 7 6.97 -14.60 7.82
C THR A 7 7.13 -15.74 6.82
N MET A 8 6.59 -15.57 5.61
CA MET A 8 6.76 -16.52 4.52
C MET A 8 6.79 -15.81 3.16
N ALA A 9 7.28 -16.50 2.14
CA ALA A 9 7.22 -16.00 0.77
C ALA A 9 5.75 -15.90 0.31
N PHE A 10 5.38 -14.81 -0.36
CA PHE A 10 3.99 -14.57 -0.76
C PHE A 10 3.44 -15.68 -1.67
N GLY A 11 4.29 -16.31 -2.48
CA GLY A 11 3.90 -17.44 -3.34
C GLY A 11 3.38 -18.66 -2.57
N ASP A 12 3.77 -18.83 -1.30
CA ASP A 12 3.38 -19.96 -0.45
C ASP A 12 2.10 -19.69 0.35
N VAL A 13 1.71 -18.39 0.45
CA VAL A 13 0.57 -17.95 1.27
C VAL A 13 -0.76 -18.63 0.88
N PRO A 14 -1.15 -18.73 -0.41
CA PRO A 14 -2.40 -19.42 -0.76
C PRO A 14 -2.47 -20.86 -0.30
N SER A 15 -1.37 -21.61 -0.44
CA SER A 15 -1.28 -23.00 0.02
C SER A 15 -1.30 -23.10 1.54
N ALA A 16 -0.61 -22.19 2.24
CA ALA A 16 -0.57 -22.15 3.69
C ALA A 16 -1.95 -21.83 4.30
N LEU A 17 -2.72 -20.93 3.68
CA LEU A 17 -4.11 -20.68 4.07
C LEU A 17 -5.00 -21.89 3.80
N GLN A 18 -4.86 -22.54 2.66
CA GLN A 18 -5.66 -23.71 2.30
C GLN A 18 -5.44 -24.89 3.22
N THR A 19 -4.21 -25.07 3.69
CA THR A 19 -3.82 -26.19 4.57
C THR A 19 -3.92 -25.87 6.06
N GLY A 20 -4.30 -24.61 6.42
CA GLY A 20 -4.42 -24.19 7.82
C GLY A 20 -3.07 -24.01 8.55
N VAL A 21 -1.98 -23.86 7.81
CA VAL A 21 -0.67 -23.50 8.37
C VAL A 21 -0.68 -22.06 8.90
N ILE A 22 -1.46 -21.20 8.27
CA ILE A 22 -1.80 -19.86 8.75
C ILE A 22 -3.31 -19.66 8.72
N ASP A 23 -3.83 -18.87 9.68
CA ASP A 23 -5.26 -18.57 9.82
C ASP A 23 -5.67 -17.29 9.10
N GLY A 24 -4.71 -16.46 8.72
CA GLY A 24 -4.95 -15.18 8.06
C GLY A 24 -3.67 -14.53 7.58
N LEU A 25 -3.80 -13.40 6.92
CA LEU A 25 -2.66 -12.64 6.43
C LEU A 25 -2.90 -11.13 6.54
N LEU A 26 -1.82 -10.38 6.70
CA LEU A 26 -1.80 -8.94 6.53
C LEU A 26 -1.23 -8.64 5.15
N THR A 27 -2.03 -8.00 4.29
CA THR A 27 -1.64 -7.76 2.89
C THR A 27 -2.34 -6.54 2.30
N SER A 28 -1.96 -6.16 1.07
CA SER A 28 -2.62 -5.13 0.27
C SER A 28 -3.90 -5.63 -0.40
N LEU A 29 -4.67 -4.74 -1.03
CA LEU A 29 -5.80 -5.11 -1.89
C LEU A 29 -5.39 -6.01 -3.06
N GLY A 30 -4.18 -5.81 -3.61
CA GLY A 30 -3.61 -6.71 -4.60
C GLY A 30 -3.36 -8.11 -4.07
N GLY A 31 -2.87 -8.21 -2.83
CA GLY A 31 -2.70 -9.49 -2.14
C GLY A 31 -4.03 -10.17 -1.84
N PHE A 32 -5.06 -9.43 -1.40
CA PHE A 32 -6.42 -9.96 -1.28
C PHE A 32 -6.91 -10.56 -2.59
N ASN A 33 -6.73 -9.87 -3.71
CA ASN A 33 -7.13 -10.42 -5.01
C ASN A 33 -6.46 -11.77 -5.34
N ALA A 34 -5.24 -11.98 -4.90
CA ALA A 34 -4.52 -13.22 -5.12
C ALA A 34 -4.93 -14.36 -4.16
N THR A 35 -5.52 -14.03 -3.00
CA THR A 35 -5.83 -14.99 -1.92
C THR A 35 -7.31 -15.09 -1.57
N LYS A 36 -8.19 -14.34 -2.24
CA LYS A 36 -9.62 -14.25 -1.91
C LYS A 36 -10.40 -15.56 -1.94
N GLU A 37 -9.90 -16.55 -2.69
CA GLU A 37 -10.51 -17.88 -2.73
C GLU A 37 -10.29 -18.64 -1.40
N GLN A 38 -9.14 -18.41 -0.73
CA GLN A 38 -8.78 -19.05 0.53
C GLN A 38 -9.12 -18.17 1.75
N ALA A 39 -9.02 -16.83 1.59
CA ALA A 39 -9.30 -15.84 2.63
C ALA A 39 -10.28 -14.79 2.10
N PRO A 40 -11.58 -15.11 2.00
CA PRO A 40 -12.56 -14.25 1.34
C PRO A 40 -13.00 -13.03 2.18
N TYR A 41 -12.64 -12.96 3.45
CA TYR A 41 -12.98 -11.85 4.34
C TYR A 41 -11.78 -10.93 4.48
N PHE A 42 -11.86 -9.72 3.95
CA PHE A 42 -10.80 -8.73 4.00
C PHE A 42 -11.28 -7.46 4.69
N THR A 43 -10.54 -7.04 5.71
CA THR A 43 -10.85 -5.83 6.46
C THR A 43 -9.82 -4.75 6.19
N VAL A 44 -10.30 -3.58 5.80
CA VAL A 44 -9.50 -2.37 5.68
C VAL A 44 -9.73 -1.52 6.91
N ALA A 45 -8.68 -1.21 7.65
CA ALA A 45 -8.74 -0.41 8.88
C ALA A 45 -8.93 1.08 8.57
N GLY A 46 -10.05 1.39 7.91
CA GLY A 46 -10.34 2.74 7.47
C GLY A 46 -9.30 3.25 6.46
N ILE A 47 -9.23 4.53 6.33
CA ILE A 47 -8.46 5.27 5.34
C ILE A 47 -6.97 5.27 5.57
N ASN A 48 -6.56 5.22 6.83
CA ASN A 48 -5.14 5.30 7.18
C ASN A 48 -4.42 3.97 7.00
N GLY A 49 -5.15 2.88 6.71
CA GLY A 49 -4.58 1.55 6.58
C GLY A 49 -3.86 1.09 7.86
N ILE A 50 -3.35 -0.13 7.84
CA ILE A 50 -2.48 -0.67 8.91
C ILE A 50 -1.01 -0.61 8.48
N VAL A 51 -0.75 -0.68 7.17
CA VAL A 51 0.59 -0.74 6.58
C VAL A 51 0.73 0.32 5.50
N GLY A 52 1.82 1.08 5.56
CA GLY A 52 2.24 1.98 4.50
C GLY A 52 3.45 1.39 3.77
N ASP A 53 3.34 1.19 2.47
CA ASP A 53 4.46 0.75 1.64
C ASP A 53 5.06 1.92 0.86
N TYR A 54 6.39 1.97 0.87
CA TYR A 54 7.14 2.90 0.05
C TYR A 54 7.87 2.15 -1.05
N TYR A 55 7.66 2.58 -2.28
CA TYR A 55 8.38 2.05 -3.42
C TYR A 55 9.52 2.99 -3.78
N PHE A 56 10.71 2.44 -3.95
CA PHE A 56 11.90 3.19 -4.28
C PHE A 56 12.34 2.85 -5.70
N ILE A 57 12.73 3.89 -6.44
CA ILE A 57 13.44 3.72 -7.71
C ILE A 57 14.91 3.98 -7.41
N ALA A 58 15.74 2.96 -7.56
CA ALA A 58 17.15 3.05 -7.28
C ALA A 58 17.97 2.61 -8.50
N ALA A 59 19.10 3.27 -8.68
CA ALA A 59 20.11 2.90 -9.67
C ALA A 59 21.45 2.67 -8.98
N GLY A 60 22.18 1.64 -9.39
CA GLY A 60 23.52 1.40 -8.90
C GLY A 60 24.47 2.55 -9.30
N ASN A 61 25.24 3.09 -8.36
CA ASN A 61 26.13 4.22 -8.58
C ASN A 61 27.09 3.99 -9.78
N LYS A 62 27.62 2.77 -9.92
CA LYS A 62 28.52 2.44 -11.03
C LYS A 62 27.85 2.67 -12.38
N TRP A 63 26.63 2.17 -12.56
CA TRP A 63 25.87 2.37 -13.78
C TRP A 63 25.46 3.84 -13.96
N TRP A 64 24.93 4.48 -12.92
CA TRP A 64 24.51 5.87 -12.96
C TRP A 64 25.63 6.82 -13.42
N ASN A 65 26.84 6.57 -12.96
CA ASN A 65 28.02 7.37 -13.31
C ASN A 65 28.54 7.11 -14.74
N THR A 66 28.05 6.09 -15.43
CA THR A 66 28.35 5.89 -16.88
C THR A 66 27.51 6.79 -17.78
N LEU A 67 26.41 7.33 -17.25
CA LEU A 67 25.51 8.19 -18.00
C LEU A 67 26.08 9.62 -18.08
N LYS A 68 25.86 10.28 -19.22
CA LYS A 68 26.13 11.72 -19.35
C LYS A 68 25.16 12.51 -18.49
N LYS A 69 25.51 13.76 -18.16
CA LYS A 69 24.69 14.63 -17.29
C LYS A 69 23.31 14.91 -17.86
N ASP A 70 23.20 15.12 -19.16
CA ASP A 70 21.94 15.29 -19.87
C ASP A 70 21.06 14.03 -19.80
N GLN A 71 21.64 12.83 -19.90
CA GLN A 71 20.92 11.57 -19.73
C GLN A 71 20.44 11.36 -18.29
N GLN A 72 21.29 11.69 -17.30
CA GLN A 72 20.89 11.65 -15.88
C GLN A 72 19.71 12.59 -15.62
N ALA A 73 19.77 13.82 -16.12
CA ALA A 73 18.70 14.81 -15.97
C ALA A 73 17.41 14.35 -16.66
N ALA A 74 17.49 13.83 -17.89
CA ALA A 74 16.32 13.32 -18.61
C ALA A 74 15.66 12.13 -17.89
N LEU A 75 16.46 11.20 -17.35
CA LEU A 75 15.91 10.08 -16.56
C LEU A 75 15.24 10.55 -15.28
N GLN A 76 15.83 11.50 -14.56
CA GLN A 76 15.22 12.08 -13.37
C GLN A 76 13.89 12.77 -13.70
N ASP A 77 13.87 13.54 -14.78
CA ASP A 77 12.66 14.23 -15.23
C ASP A 77 11.52 13.25 -15.56
N ILE A 78 11.80 12.23 -16.36
CA ILE A 78 10.84 11.18 -16.71
C ILE A 78 10.33 10.45 -15.46
N ILE A 79 11.23 10.11 -14.52
CA ILE A 79 10.84 9.40 -13.30
C ILE A 79 9.90 10.26 -12.46
N VAL A 80 10.26 11.52 -12.24
CA VAL A 80 9.52 12.40 -11.32
C VAL A 80 8.23 12.91 -11.94
N ASN A 81 8.25 13.31 -13.20
CA ASN A 81 7.14 14.02 -13.83
C ASN A 81 6.18 13.09 -14.61
N ASP A 82 6.66 11.93 -15.06
CA ASP A 82 5.83 10.99 -15.82
C ASP A 82 5.58 9.69 -15.06
N PHE A 83 6.64 8.96 -14.69
CA PHE A 83 6.52 7.61 -14.17
C PHE A 83 5.85 7.56 -12.78
N ILE A 84 6.29 8.38 -11.83
CA ILE A 84 5.73 8.37 -10.47
C ILE A 84 4.26 8.77 -10.45
N PRO A 85 3.82 9.88 -11.10
CA PRO A 85 2.41 10.23 -11.19
C PRO A 85 1.56 9.14 -11.85
N TYR A 86 2.05 8.56 -12.94
CA TYR A 86 1.36 7.48 -13.64
C TYR A 86 1.21 6.23 -12.78
N GLN A 87 2.28 5.82 -12.09
CA GLN A 87 2.25 4.67 -11.18
C GLN A 87 1.28 4.87 -10.01
N LYS A 88 1.26 6.08 -9.43
CA LYS A 88 0.29 6.43 -8.38
C LYS A 88 -1.15 6.32 -8.87
N ALA A 89 -1.43 6.84 -10.06
CA ALA A 89 -2.76 6.79 -10.65
C ALA A 89 -3.21 5.35 -10.97
N ILE A 90 -2.33 4.51 -11.50
CA ILE A 90 -2.62 3.09 -11.75
C ILE A 90 -2.93 2.35 -10.45
N ASN A 91 -2.11 2.54 -9.40
CA ASN A 91 -2.32 1.87 -8.12
C ASN A 91 -3.65 2.28 -7.52
N PHE A 92 -3.95 3.58 -7.49
CA PHE A 92 -5.24 4.09 -7.03
C PHE A 92 -6.41 3.46 -7.81
N CYS A 93 -6.33 3.44 -9.14
CA CYS A 93 -7.41 2.89 -9.96
C CYS A 93 -7.59 1.38 -9.80
N ASN A 94 -6.51 0.63 -9.56
CA ASN A 94 -6.60 -0.80 -9.26
C ASN A 94 -7.27 -1.03 -7.90
N ASP A 95 -6.87 -0.28 -6.88
CA ASP A 95 -7.44 -0.39 -5.54
C ASP A 95 -8.91 0.02 -5.52
N LYS A 96 -9.25 1.15 -6.17
CA LYS A 96 -10.62 1.59 -6.32
C LYS A 96 -11.49 0.52 -6.98
N ARG A 97 -11.02 -0.08 -8.07
CA ARG A 97 -11.74 -1.15 -8.77
C ARG A 97 -11.96 -2.36 -7.88
N MET A 98 -10.97 -2.74 -7.06
CA MET A 98 -11.11 -3.85 -6.12
C MET A 98 -12.19 -3.54 -5.07
N VAL A 99 -12.18 -2.33 -4.52
CA VAL A 99 -13.22 -1.88 -3.59
C VAL A 99 -14.58 -1.88 -4.27
N ASP A 100 -14.73 -1.25 -5.43
CA ASP A 100 -16.01 -1.17 -6.16
C ASP A 100 -16.60 -2.58 -6.47
N MET A 101 -15.74 -3.59 -6.70
CA MET A 101 -16.18 -4.96 -7.03
C MET A 101 -16.53 -5.82 -5.81
N TYR A 102 -15.86 -5.61 -4.68
CA TYR A 102 -15.90 -6.55 -3.56
C TYR A 102 -16.32 -5.92 -2.23
N GLN A 103 -16.60 -4.61 -2.18
CA GLN A 103 -17.00 -3.95 -0.94
C GLN A 103 -18.31 -4.53 -0.41
N VAL A 104 -18.32 -4.78 0.91
CA VAL A 104 -19.50 -5.20 1.66
C VAL A 104 -19.75 -4.25 2.82
N THR A 105 -21.03 -4.11 3.22
CA THR A 105 -21.44 -3.34 4.40
C THR A 105 -21.60 -4.21 5.65
N ASP A 106 -21.70 -5.51 5.46
CA ASP A 106 -21.84 -6.50 6.53
C ASP A 106 -20.53 -7.32 6.61
N LYS A 107 -19.81 -7.17 7.72
CA LYS A 107 -18.54 -7.87 7.98
C LYS A 107 -18.65 -9.40 8.07
N SER A 108 -19.87 -9.93 8.20
CA SER A 108 -20.11 -11.37 8.15
C SER A 108 -20.16 -11.93 6.73
N LYS A 109 -20.09 -11.08 5.72
CA LYS A 109 -20.13 -11.47 4.31
C LYS A 109 -18.73 -11.49 3.71
N PRO A 110 -18.44 -12.44 2.79
CA PRO A 110 -17.21 -12.41 2.02
C PRO A 110 -17.06 -11.13 1.20
N GLY A 111 -15.90 -10.51 1.24
CA GLY A 111 -15.62 -9.28 0.51
C GLY A 111 -14.70 -8.34 1.30
N ILE A 112 -14.67 -7.09 0.89
CA ILE A 112 -13.87 -6.03 1.49
C ILE A 112 -14.77 -5.22 2.41
N TYR A 113 -14.56 -5.35 3.71
CA TYR A 113 -15.19 -4.55 4.73
C TYR A 113 -14.30 -3.40 5.16
N ILE A 114 -14.79 -2.17 5.07
CA ILE A 114 -14.04 -0.97 5.47
C ILE A 114 -14.54 -0.54 6.85
N PHE A 115 -13.65 -0.44 7.83
CA PHE A 115 -13.96 0.04 9.17
C PHE A 115 -14.55 1.45 9.13
N ASN A 116 -15.59 1.64 9.92
CA ASN A 116 -16.08 2.98 10.25
C ASN A 116 -15.14 3.68 11.25
N GLU A 117 -15.44 4.95 11.56
CA GLU A 117 -14.64 5.75 12.49
C GLU A 117 -14.51 5.13 13.88
N ALA A 118 -15.61 4.57 14.42
CA ALA A 118 -15.62 3.96 15.74
C ALA A 118 -14.77 2.68 15.78
N GLU A 119 -14.84 1.84 14.75
CA GLU A 119 -14.03 0.62 14.62
C GLU A 119 -12.55 0.96 14.43
N SER A 120 -12.24 1.98 13.63
CA SER A 120 -10.86 2.49 13.45
C SER A 120 -10.30 3.06 14.76
N ALA A 121 -11.11 3.81 15.51
CA ALA A 121 -10.72 4.33 16.82
C ALA A 121 -10.51 3.19 17.84
N ALA A 122 -11.34 2.16 17.83
CA ALA A 122 -11.18 0.99 18.69
C ALA A 122 -9.89 0.21 18.38
N LEU A 123 -9.54 0.04 17.09
CA LEU A 123 -8.28 -0.59 16.67
C LEU A 123 -7.08 0.21 17.15
N ASN A 124 -7.10 1.54 16.97
CA ASN A 124 -6.03 2.42 17.41
C ASN A 124 -5.86 2.41 18.94
N ALA A 125 -6.98 2.37 19.68
CA ALA A 125 -6.94 2.25 21.14
C ALA A 125 -6.36 0.91 21.60
N ALA A 126 -6.69 -0.18 20.91
CA ALA A 126 -6.14 -1.52 21.18
C ALA A 126 -4.65 -1.63 20.85
N GLU A 127 -4.17 -0.89 19.83
CA GLU A 127 -2.73 -0.79 19.52
C GLU A 127 -1.97 -0.08 20.64
N GLY A 128 -2.55 0.94 21.27
CA GLY A 128 -2.06 1.59 22.49
C GLY A 128 -0.66 2.19 22.41
N GLY A 129 -0.18 2.53 21.21
CA GLY A 129 1.17 3.05 20.97
C GLY A 129 2.26 1.98 21.03
N ALA A 130 1.90 0.70 20.94
CA ALA A 130 2.86 -0.42 20.98
C ALA A 130 3.87 -0.34 19.84
N THR A 131 3.44 0.01 18.63
CA THR A 131 4.33 0.21 17.48
C THR A 131 5.34 1.30 17.72
N THR A 132 4.91 2.46 18.22
CA THR A 132 5.81 3.58 18.57
C THR A 132 6.82 3.17 19.63
N LYS A 133 6.38 2.50 20.70
CA LYS A 133 7.26 2.01 21.76
C LYS A 133 8.29 1.01 21.22
N TRP A 134 7.86 0.10 20.33
CA TRP A 134 8.76 -0.88 19.72
C TRP A 134 9.81 -0.20 18.84
N ILE A 135 9.43 0.75 17.97
CA ILE A 135 10.36 1.51 17.12
C ILE A 135 11.41 2.20 18.01
N LYS A 136 10.97 2.94 19.01
CA LYS A 136 11.84 3.66 19.96
C LYS A 136 12.79 2.73 20.70
N SER A 137 12.39 1.49 20.97
CA SER A 137 13.27 0.49 21.61
C SER A 137 14.36 -0.07 20.68
N LYS A 138 14.33 0.24 19.38
CA LYS A 138 15.27 -0.27 18.36
C LYS A 138 16.22 0.79 17.82
N VAL A 139 16.05 2.03 18.21
CA VAL A 139 16.85 3.17 17.75
C VAL A 139 17.60 3.80 18.92
N ASP A 140 18.64 4.56 18.61
CA ASP A 140 19.34 5.41 19.57
C ASP A 140 18.58 6.74 19.83
N ASP A 141 19.12 7.59 20.66
CA ASP A 141 18.51 8.89 21.02
C ASP A 141 18.26 9.80 19.80
N ALA A 142 19.09 9.71 18.77
CA ALA A 142 18.91 10.48 17.53
C ALA A 142 17.75 9.93 16.73
N GLY A 143 17.64 8.61 16.62
CA GLY A 143 16.53 7.92 15.97
C GLY A 143 15.21 8.11 16.72
N ASP A 144 15.22 8.18 18.05
CA ASP A 144 14.04 8.46 18.87
C ASP A 144 13.47 9.86 18.56
N LYS A 145 14.32 10.88 18.51
CA LYS A 145 13.92 12.24 18.12
C LYS A 145 13.38 12.30 16.68
N LEU A 146 14.01 11.58 15.75
CA LEU A 146 13.55 11.50 14.37
C LEU A 146 12.19 10.81 14.28
N ALA A 147 11.94 9.77 15.05
CA ALA A 147 10.65 9.09 15.12
C ALA A 147 9.54 10.03 15.62
N ASP A 148 9.81 10.81 16.68
CA ASP A 148 8.86 11.79 17.20
C ASP A 148 8.56 12.90 16.18
N GLN A 149 9.58 13.40 15.50
CA GLN A 149 9.43 14.39 14.44
C GLN A 149 8.58 13.83 13.28
N PHE A 150 8.89 12.63 12.82
CA PHE A 150 8.12 11.96 11.76
C PHE A 150 6.64 11.80 12.15
N ILE A 151 6.37 11.34 13.36
CA ILE A 151 5.00 11.16 13.86
C ILE A 151 4.26 12.52 13.90
N ALA A 152 4.91 13.57 14.37
CA ALA A 152 4.33 14.91 14.44
C ALA A 152 4.00 15.46 13.04
N GLU A 153 4.93 15.33 12.10
CA GLU A 153 4.75 15.76 10.71
C GLU A 153 3.66 14.94 10.01
N ALA A 154 3.63 13.61 10.20
CA ALA A 154 2.59 12.75 9.64
C ALA A 154 1.19 13.16 10.14
N LYS A 155 1.03 13.45 11.43
CA LYS A 155 -0.25 13.95 11.98
C LYS A 155 -0.68 15.28 11.37
N GLN A 156 0.27 16.20 11.13
CA GLN A 156 -0.02 17.48 10.47
C GLN A 156 -0.45 17.27 9.02
N LEU A 157 0.24 16.39 8.28
CA LEU A 157 -0.09 16.07 6.90
C LEU A 157 -1.47 15.41 6.76
N VAL A 158 -1.81 14.48 7.64
CA VAL A 158 -3.15 13.85 7.68
C VAL A 158 -4.23 14.90 7.91
N LYS A 159 -4.01 15.83 8.85
CA LYS A 159 -4.95 16.92 9.13
C LYS A 159 -5.10 17.90 7.95
N ALA A 160 -3.99 18.20 7.26
CA ALA A 160 -3.97 19.11 6.12
C ALA A 160 -4.55 18.49 4.83
N ASN A 161 -4.58 17.15 4.76
CA ASN A 161 -5.04 16.39 3.60
C ASN A 161 -6.16 15.43 4.01
N PRO A 162 -7.35 15.95 4.32
CA PRO A 162 -8.48 15.10 4.67
C PRO A 162 -8.85 14.20 3.49
N LEU A 163 -9.56 13.13 3.81
CA LEU A 163 -10.08 12.23 2.79
C LEU A 163 -10.93 12.97 1.76
N GLY A 164 -10.87 12.49 0.53
CA GLY A 164 -11.53 13.12 -0.59
C GLY A 164 -10.80 14.35 -1.12
N SER A 165 -9.71 14.79 -0.48
CA SER A 165 -8.91 15.93 -0.92
C SER A 165 -7.83 15.60 -1.94
N SER A 166 -7.51 14.31 -2.11
CA SER A 166 -6.44 13.88 -3.01
C SER A 166 -6.79 14.15 -4.48
N ALA A 167 -5.85 14.70 -5.24
CA ALA A 167 -5.98 14.83 -6.68
C ALA A 167 -6.18 13.46 -7.38
N LEU A 168 -5.70 12.36 -6.75
CA LEU A 168 -5.89 11.00 -7.26
C LEU A 168 -7.36 10.59 -7.30
N GLU A 169 -8.20 11.07 -6.37
CA GLU A 169 -9.62 10.74 -6.34
C GLU A 169 -10.39 11.29 -7.55
N LYS A 170 -9.83 12.31 -8.21
CA LYS A 170 -10.35 12.90 -9.45
C LYS A 170 -9.82 12.19 -10.70
N THR A 171 -9.01 11.14 -10.54
CA THR A 171 -8.41 10.42 -11.65
C THR A 171 -9.49 9.69 -12.44
N ASP A 172 -9.53 9.92 -13.76
CA ASP A 172 -10.36 9.12 -14.67
C ASP A 172 -9.74 7.73 -14.88
N CYS A 173 -10.19 6.78 -14.08
CA CYS A 173 -9.71 5.41 -14.16
C CYS A 173 -10.08 4.70 -15.46
N SER A 174 -11.03 5.21 -16.26
CA SER A 174 -11.38 4.63 -17.56
C SER A 174 -10.26 4.77 -18.58
N ALA A 175 -9.45 5.84 -18.48
CA ALA A 175 -8.29 6.06 -19.34
C ALA A 175 -7.23 4.97 -19.15
N PHE A 176 -7.00 4.52 -17.90
CA PHE A 176 -6.00 3.50 -17.58
C PHE A 176 -6.42 2.09 -18.05
N ALA A 177 -7.69 1.78 -18.08
CA ALA A 177 -8.19 0.50 -18.60
C ALA A 177 -7.85 0.31 -20.10
N LYS A 178 -7.82 1.39 -20.87
CA LYS A 178 -7.46 1.38 -22.31
C LYS A 178 -5.94 1.19 -22.51
N ASP A 179 -5.13 1.85 -21.70
CA ASP A 179 -3.68 1.77 -21.78
C ASP A 179 -3.14 0.42 -21.31
N PHE A 180 -3.75 -0.21 -20.31
CA PHE A 180 -3.39 -1.56 -19.90
C PHE A 180 -3.58 -2.60 -21.02
N ASN A 181 -4.61 -2.45 -21.83
CA ASN A 181 -4.83 -3.28 -23.02
C ASN A 181 -3.81 -3.01 -24.14
N LYS A 182 -3.31 -1.79 -24.25
CA LYS A 182 -2.24 -1.40 -25.17
C LYS A 182 -0.90 -2.03 -24.79
N TYR A 183 -0.57 -2.05 -23.48
CA TYR A 183 0.59 -2.74 -22.92
C TYR A 183 0.54 -4.26 -23.10
N LYS A 184 -0.61 -4.89 -22.91
CA LYS A 184 -0.79 -6.33 -23.20
C LYS A 184 -0.52 -6.67 -24.67
N LYS A 185 -0.87 -5.78 -25.59
CA LYS A 185 -0.59 -5.97 -27.04
C LYS A 185 0.88 -5.75 -27.38
N ALA A 186 1.59 -4.85 -26.69
CA ALA A 186 3.02 -4.62 -26.88
C ALA A 186 3.87 -5.80 -26.39
N LYS A 187 3.49 -6.43 -25.27
CA LYS A 187 4.20 -7.60 -24.70
C LYS A 187 4.08 -8.87 -25.56
N LYS A 188 3.13 -8.93 -26.50
CA LYS A 188 3.02 -10.02 -27.50
C LYS A 188 3.94 -9.85 -28.72
N ARG A 189 4.70 -8.73 -28.78
CA ARG A 189 5.62 -8.43 -29.90
C ARG A 189 7.10 -8.47 -29.49
N LEU A 190 7.40 -8.82 -28.25
CA LEU A 190 8.71 -9.16 -27.70
C LEU A 190 8.78 -10.65 -27.38
#